data_aa7f303222fdc36b227d57724f579a1b
#
_entry.id   aa7f303222fdc36b227d57724f579a1b
#
_cell.length_a   1.000
_cell.length_b   1.000
_cell.length_c   1.000
_cell.angle_alpha   90.00
_cell.angle_beta   90.00
_cell.angle_gamma   90.00
#
_symmetry.space_group_name_H-M   'P 1'
#
loop_
_entity.id
_entity.type
_entity.pdbx_description
1 polymer ?
#
loop_
_entity_poly.entity_id
_entity_poly.type
_entity_poly.pdbx_seq_one_letter_code
_entity_poly.pdbx_strand_id
1 'polypeptide(L)'
;MKGKIERLDQKISGADEKQQQYYRNRLLQIKDFNDAFELVKMAVNERFKMHRAGLSLILQGLPNNLGAYHILGSNMIILNRRILDIIRKRKSDEEYNSYLFMVLAHEYIHSFGIVDEIEVRNMTYDLCKSLLGEDHIASIMARYQPWAVFPELNIYQNNNTNRTNISNNSFEKNFEIVKNFDKATQSYIHLILLTL
;
A
#
# COMPACT_ATOMS: atom_id res chain seq x y z
N MET A 1 -9.21 -18.49 -39.80
CA MET A 1 -9.46 -18.30 -38.33
C MET A 1 -8.20 -17.96 -37.52
N LYS A 2 -7.06 -18.64 -37.72
CA LYS A 2 -5.80 -18.35 -37.00
C LYS A 2 -5.38 -16.87 -37.03
N GLY A 3 -5.33 -16.23 -38.19
CA GLY A 3 -4.87 -14.83 -38.29
C GLY A 3 -5.79 -13.78 -37.65
N LYS A 4 -7.05 -14.12 -37.29
CA LYS A 4 -7.96 -13.22 -36.58
C LYS A 4 -7.72 -13.32 -35.06
N ILE A 5 -7.38 -14.50 -34.56
CA ILE A 5 -7.02 -14.75 -33.15
C ILE A 5 -5.68 -14.07 -32.83
N GLU A 6 -4.65 -14.29 -33.69
CA GLU A 6 -3.33 -13.64 -33.51
C GLU A 6 -3.41 -12.10 -33.49
N ARG A 7 -4.27 -11.50 -34.34
CA ARG A 7 -4.48 -10.02 -34.31
C ARG A 7 -5.22 -9.55 -33.07
N LEU A 8 -6.13 -10.34 -32.51
CA LEU A 8 -6.81 -10.06 -31.24
C LEU A 8 -5.85 -10.14 -30.06
N ASP A 9 -5.02 -11.18 -30.02
CA ASP A 9 -4.02 -11.37 -28.96
C ASP A 9 -2.98 -10.25 -28.99
N GLN A 10 -2.48 -9.83 -30.15
CA GLN A 10 -1.58 -8.69 -30.29
C GLN A 10 -2.24 -7.36 -29.88
N LYS A 11 -3.52 -7.18 -30.14
CA LYS A 11 -4.26 -5.96 -29.77
C LYS A 11 -4.52 -5.90 -28.28
N ILE A 12 -4.80 -7.03 -27.63
CA ILE A 12 -4.98 -7.15 -26.18
C ILE A 12 -3.63 -6.89 -25.47
N SER A 13 -2.56 -7.57 -25.89
CA SER A 13 -1.21 -7.35 -25.36
C SER A 13 -0.77 -5.88 -25.46
N GLY A 14 -0.98 -5.24 -26.61
CA GLY A 14 -0.61 -3.84 -26.77
C GLY A 14 -1.48 -2.84 -25.96
N ALA A 15 -2.70 -3.22 -25.59
CA ALA A 15 -3.54 -2.41 -24.69
C ALA A 15 -3.06 -2.51 -23.24
N ASP A 16 -2.71 -3.73 -22.80
CA ASP A 16 -2.18 -4.00 -21.46
C ASP A 16 -0.83 -3.31 -21.26
N GLU A 17 0.06 -3.35 -22.24
CA GLU A 17 1.36 -2.67 -22.19
C GLU A 17 1.21 -1.15 -22.05
N LYS A 18 0.29 -0.53 -22.78
CA LYS A 18 0.02 0.91 -22.69
C LYS A 18 -0.55 1.28 -21.30
N GLN A 19 -1.43 0.46 -20.75
CA GLN A 19 -1.98 0.65 -19.43
C GLN A 19 -0.89 0.54 -18.37
N GLN A 20 -0.04 -0.48 -18.43
CA GLN A 20 1.09 -0.65 -17.52
C GLN A 20 2.06 0.53 -17.59
N GLN A 21 2.39 0.99 -18.79
CA GLN A 21 3.26 2.15 -18.97
C GLN A 21 2.64 3.44 -18.37
N TYR A 22 1.32 3.62 -18.51
CA TYR A 22 0.62 4.74 -17.89
C TYR A 22 0.75 4.71 -16.36
N TYR A 23 0.48 3.57 -15.71
CA TYR A 23 0.57 3.45 -14.26
C TYR A 23 2.00 3.56 -13.74
N ARG A 24 2.98 2.98 -14.44
CA ARG A 24 4.41 3.16 -14.13
C ARG A 24 4.83 4.63 -14.16
N ASN A 25 4.42 5.35 -15.20
CA ASN A 25 4.71 6.78 -15.32
C ASN A 25 4.05 7.59 -14.19
N ARG A 26 2.79 7.28 -13.85
CA ARG A 26 2.09 7.93 -12.75
C ARG A 26 2.74 7.65 -11.39
N LEU A 27 3.22 6.43 -11.18
CA LEU A 27 3.93 6.04 -9.97
C LEU A 27 5.24 6.84 -9.78
N LEU A 28 6.00 7.04 -10.86
CA LEU A 28 7.21 7.86 -10.84
C LEU A 28 6.92 9.35 -10.54
N GLN A 29 5.71 9.83 -10.84
CA GLN A 29 5.30 11.22 -10.63
C GLN A 29 4.72 11.50 -9.24
N ILE A 30 4.63 10.51 -8.36
CA ILE A 30 4.16 10.69 -6.98
C ILE A 30 5.11 11.63 -6.25
N LYS A 31 4.56 12.73 -5.73
CA LYS A 31 5.31 13.75 -4.96
C LYS A 31 4.99 13.69 -3.47
N ASP A 32 3.76 13.33 -3.14
CA ASP A 32 3.28 13.28 -1.77
C ASP A 32 2.32 12.09 -1.54
N PHE A 33 1.88 11.93 -0.30
CA PHE A 33 0.96 10.85 0.07
C PHE A 33 -0.42 10.98 -0.58
N ASN A 34 -0.84 12.20 -0.93
CA ASN A 34 -2.11 12.41 -1.60
C ASN A 34 -2.05 11.90 -3.04
N ASP A 35 -0.97 12.21 -3.76
CA ASP A 35 -0.74 11.70 -5.11
C ASP A 35 -0.75 10.16 -5.12
N ALA A 36 -0.05 9.54 -4.15
CA ALA A 36 0.01 8.10 -4.01
C ALA A 36 -1.37 7.49 -3.75
N PHE A 37 -2.15 8.10 -2.85
CA PHE A 37 -3.46 7.56 -2.48
C PHE A 37 -4.50 7.76 -3.59
N GLU A 38 -4.48 8.88 -4.30
CA GLU A 38 -5.34 9.09 -5.48
C GLU A 38 -5.02 8.05 -6.57
N LEU A 39 -3.74 7.76 -6.80
CA LEU A 39 -3.34 6.71 -7.75
C LEU A 39 -3.86 5.33 -7.32
N VAL A 40 -3.78 5.00 -6.03
CA VAL A 40 -4.32 3.74 -5.48
C VAL A 40 -5.84 3.66 -5.67
N LYS A 41 -6.58 4.71 -5.32
CA LYS A 41 -8.04 4.74 -5.49
C LYS A 41 -8.44 4.53 -6.95
N MET A 42 -7.74 5.20 -7.87
CA MET A 42 -7.95 5.04 -9.31
C MET A 42 -7.68 3.60 -9.75
N ALA A 43 -6.55 3.03 -9.33
CA ALA A 43 -6.14 1.67 -9.67
C ALA A 43 -7.14 0.61 -9.18
N VAL A 44 -7.56 0.69 -7.92
CA VAL A 44 -8.53 -0.24 -7.31
C VAL A 44 -9.90 -0.11 -7.97
N ASN A 45 -10.35 1.13 -8.27
CA ASN A 45 -11.59 1.33 -9.00
C ASN A 45 -11.51 0.79 -10.42
N GLU A 46 -10.41 0.97 -11.12
CA GLU A 46 -10.22 0.46 -12.47
C GLU A 46 -10.22 -1.07 -12.51
N ARG A 47 -9.48 -1.70 -11.60
CA ARG A 47 -9.29 -3.16 -11.57
C ARG A 47 -10.50 -3.90 -10.99
N PHE A 48 -11.05 -3.43 -9.87
CA PHE A 48 -12.06 -4.14 -9.08
C PHE A 48 -13.43 -3.48 -9.08
N LYS A 49 -13.57 -2.28 -9.70
CA LYS A 49 -14.79 -1.46 -9.65
C LYS A 49 -15.22 -1.11 -8.22
N MET A 50 -14.25 -0.99 -7.33
CA MET A 50 -14.44 -0.66 -5.93
C MET A 50 -13.97 0.76 -5.67
N HIS A 51 -14.78 1.55 -4.97
CA HIS A 51 -14.44 2.92 -4.60
C HIS A 51 -14.96 3.23 -3.20
N ARG A 52 -14.12 3.83 -2.37
CA ARG A 52 -14.48 4.34 -1.04
C ARG A 52 -13.90 5.73 -0.84
N ALA A 53 -14.77 6.66 -0.42
CA ALA A 53 -14.41 8.01 -0.04
C ALA A 53 -14.29 8.16 1.49
N GLY A 54 -13.82 9.31 1.95
CA GLY A 54 -13.83 9.67 3.37
C GLY A 54 -12.73 9.03 4.21
N LEU A 55 -11.66 8.50 3.59
CA LEU A 55 -10.54 7.92 4.32
C LEU A 55 -9.51 8.98 4.73
N SER A 56 -8.95 8.82 5.92
CA SER A 56 -7.85 9.62 6.46
C SER A 56 -6.59 8.78 6.55
N LEU A 57 -5.46 9.36 6.15
CA LEU A 57 -4.15 8.74 6.26
C LEU A 57 -3.38 9.34 7.43
N ILE A 58 -2.87 8.48 8.31
CA ILE A 58 -2.14 8.84 9.52
C ILE A 58 -0.75 8.23 9.47
N LEU A 59 0.28 9.02 9.75
CA LEU A 59 1.63 8.53 9.95
C LEU A 59 1.90 8.33 11.43
N GLN A 60 2.31 7.12 11.81
CA GLN A 60 2.64 6.75 13.19
C GLN A 60 3.94 5.95 13.26
N GLY A 61 4.70 6.12 14.34
CA GLY A 61 5.86 5.26 14.61
C GLY A 61 5.39 3.91 15.15
N LEU A 62 5.31 2.90 14.29
CA LEU A 62 4.90 1.54 14.64
C LEU A 62 6.11 0.62 14.83
N PRO A 63 5.91 -0.60 15.39
CA PRO A 63 6.93 -1.65 15.35
C PRO A 63 7.39 -1.95 13.93
N ASN A 64 8.65 -2.35 13.76
CA ASN A 64 9.24 -2.50 12.43
C ASN A 64 8.72 -3.72 11.63
N ASN A 65 8.00 -4.62 12.27
CA ASN A 65 7.33 -5.74 11.61
C ASN A 65 5.94 -5.41 11.05
N LEU A 66 5.46 -4.17 11.27
CA LEU A 66 4.16 -3.71 10.80
C LEU A 66 4.33 -2.53 9.84
N GLY A 67 3.99 -2.71 8.56
CA GLY A 67 4.09 -1.67 7.53
C GLY A 67 3.00 -0.62 7.62
N ALA A 68 1.78 -1.10 7.81
CA ALA A 68 0.57 -0.30 7.93
C ALA A 68 -0.55 -1.13 8.54
N TYR A 69 -1.68 -0.51 8.85
CA TYR A 69 -2.93 -1.20 9.17
C TYR A 69 -4.13 -0.30 8.94
N HIS A 70 -5.28 -0.92 8.64
CA HIS A 70 -6.58 -0.28 8.60
C HIS A 70 -7.36 -0.63 9.87
N ILE A 71 -7.97 0.37 10.50
CA ILE A 71 -8.86 0.15 11.64
C ILE A 71 -10.23 -0.24 11.09
N LEU A 72 -10.64 -1.49 11.28
CA LEU A 72 -11.90 -2.01 10.80
C LEU A 72 -13.09 -1.17 11.29
N GLY A 73 -14.00 -0.87 10.36
CA GLY A 73 -15.16 -0.02 10.65
C GLY A 73 -14.87 1.47 10.77
N SER A 74 -13.59 1.88 10.65
CA SER A 74 -13.19 3.28 10.66
C SER A 74 -12.90 3.82 9.25
N ASN A 75 -12.59 5.11 9.19
CA ASN A 75 -12.09 5.77 7.98
C ASN A 75 -10.58 6.06 8.07
N MET A 76 -9.81 5.28 8.83
CA MET A 76 -8.40 5.54 9.06
C MET A 76 -7.52 4.43 8.52
N ILE A 77 -6.49 4.83 7.78
CA ILE A 77 -5.35 4.00 7.39
C ILE A 77 -4.12 4.57 8.10
N ILE A 78 -3.42 3.72 8.84
CA ILE A 78 -2.21 4.10 9.59
C ILE A 78 -0.99 3.51 8.89
N LEU A 79 -0.05 4.36 8.48
CA LEU A 79 1.22 3.97 7.89
C LEU A 79 2.36 4.06 8.91
N ASN A 80 3.29 3.13 8.84
CA ASN A 80 4.49 3.14 9.67
C ASN A 80 5.51 4.16 9.17
N ARG A 81 5.57 5.32 9.82
CA ARG A 81 6.56 6.38 9.54
C ARG A 81 8.00 5.83 9.56
N ARG A 82 8.35 4.96 10.53
CA ARG A 82 9.73 4.45 10.66
C ARG A 82 10.19 3.67 9.44
N ILE A 83 9.33 2.80 8.90
CA ILE A 83 9.62 2.05 7.68
C ILE A 83 9.74 2.99 6.48
N LEU A 84 8.80 3.93 6.34
CA LEU A 84 8.84 4.93 5.27
C LEU A 84 10.14 5.75 5.31
N ASP A 85 10.57 6.20 6.49
CA ASP A 85 11.82 6.94 6.67
C ASP A 85 13.06 6.10 6.32
N ILE A 86 13.06 4.81 6.65
CA ILE A 86 14.16 3.88 6.32
C ILE A 86 14.26 3.72 4.80
N ILE A 87 13.14 3.44 4.14
CA ILE A 87 13.11 3.25 2.68
C ILE A 87 13.49 4.54 1.98
N ARG A 88 12.92 5.69 2.39
CA ARG A 88 13.21 7.01 1.80
C ARG A 88 14.69 7.39 1.85
N LYS A 89 15.39 7.00 2.92
CA LYS A 89 16.82 7.31 3.09
C LYS A 89 17.76 6.40 2.29
N ARG A 90 17.30 5.24 1.85
CA ARG A 90 18.17 4.16 1.34
C ARG A 90 17.85 3.70 -0.06
N LYS A 91 16.69 4.07 -0.57
CA LYS A 91 16.14 3.58 -1.83
C LYS A 91 15.86 4.72 -2.78
N SER A 92 15.72 4.38 -4.07
CA SER A 92 15.29 5.32 -5.10
C SER A 92 13.85 5.79 -4.86
N ASP A 93 13.48 6.88 -5.52
CA ASP A 93 12.09 7.37 -5.50
C ASP A 93 11.13 6.34 -6.09
N GLU A 94 11.55 5.59 -7.10
CA GLU A 94 10.75 4.51 -7.68
C GLU A 94 10.49 3.39 -6.68
N GLU A 95 11.51 2.93 -5.95
CA GLU A 95 11.37 1.90 -4.93
C GLU A 95 10.49 2.37 -3.76
N TYR A 96 10.67 3.61 -3.33
CA TYR A 96 9.84 4.22 -2.29
C TYR A 96 8.37 4.35 -2.71
N ASN A 97 8.12 4.88 -3.91
CA ASN A 97 6.78 5.05 -4.44
C ASN A 97 6.09 3.70 -4.70
N SER A 98 6.85 2.68 -5.12
CA SER A 98 6.37 1.31 -5.30
C SER A 98 5.93 0.68 -3.98
N TYR A 99 6.72 0.86 -2.91
CA TYR A 99 6.34 0.42 -1.57
C TYR A 99 5.08 1.15 -1.08
N LEU A 100 5.06 2.48 -1.21
CA LEU A 100 3.95 3.30 -0.76
C LEU A 100 2.65 2.94 -1.50
N PHE A 101 2.71 2.76 -2.81
CA PHE A 101 1.57 2.33 -3.61
C PHE A 101 1.06 0.96 -3.16
N MET A 102 1.94 -0.02 -3.02
CA MET A 102 1.57 -1.38 -2.65
C MET A 102 0.95 -1.45 -1.25
N VAL A 103 1.56 -0.81 -0.24
CA VAL A 103 1.04 -0.85 1.13
C VAL A 103 -0.28 -0.08 1.26
N LEU A 104 -0.43 1.05 0.58
CA LEU A 104 -1.69 1.80 0.55
C LEU A 104 -2.81 1.02 -0.17
N ALA A 105 -2.49 0.32 -1.27
CA ALA A 105 -3.46 -0.53 -1.96
C ALA A 105 -3.97 -1.65 -1.06
N HIS A 106 -3.08 -2.30 -0.31
CA HIS A 106 -3.41 -3.36 0.65
C HIS A 106 -4.40 -2.85 1.72
N GLU A 107 -4.07 -1.74 2.39
CA GLU A 107 -4.93 -1.17 3.43
C GLU A 107 -6.24 -0.59 2.86
N TYR A 108 -6.20 -0.06 1.65
CA TYR A 108 -7.40 0.44 0.98
C TYR A 108 -8.36 -0.71 0.64
N ILE A 109 -7.84 -1.87 0.22
CA ILE A 109 -8.66 -3.06 -0.02
C ILE A 109 -9.29 -3.55 1.30
N HIS A 110 -8.55 -3.59 2.41
CA HIS A 110 -9.12 -3.87 3.73
C HIS A 110 -10.27 -2.94 4.10
N SER A 111 -10.21 -1.68 3.68
CA SER A 111 -11.23 -0.68 4.00
C SER A 111 -12.61 -0.98 3.42
N PHE A 112 -12.72 -1.88 2.46
CA PHE A 112 -14.01 -2.37 1.94
C PHE A 112 -14.64 -3.48 2.79
N GLY A 113 -14.04 -3.80 3.94
CA GLY A 113 -14.54 -4.87 4.83
C GLY A 113 -14.00 -6.26 4.50
N ILE A 114 -13.02 -6.36 3.60
CA ILE A 114 -12.32 -7.62 3.31
C ILE A 114 -11.30 -7.83 4.41
N VAL A 115 -11.55 -8.76 5.32
CA VAL A 115 -10.71 -9.01 6.51
C VAL A 115 -9.73 -10.15 6.34
N ASP A 116 -9.94 -11.01 5.37
CA ASP A 116 -9.04 -12.13 5.08
C ASP A 116 -7.75 -11.61 4.47
N GLU A 117 -6.67 -11.76 5.21
CA GLU A 117 -5.33 -11.29 4.83
C GLU A 117 -4.81 -11.96 3.55
N ILE A 118 -5.15 -13.23 3.33
CA ILE A 118 -4.74 -13.97 2.13
C ILE A 118 -5.47 -13.41 0.91
N GLU A 119 -6.77 -13.15 1.05
CA GLU A 119 -7.59 -12.56 -0.01
C GLU A 119 -7.06 -11.15 -0.37
N VAL A 120 -6.86 -10.27 0.62
CA VAL A 120 -6.34 -8.91 0.40
C VAL A 120 -4.97 -8.93 -0.24
N ARG A 121 -4.08 -9.82 0.20
CA ARG A 121 -2.75 -9.97 -0.39
C ARG A 121 -2.82 -10.44 -1.85
N ASN A 122 -3.67 -11.39 -2.16
CA ASN A 122 -3.89 -11.85 -3.53
C ASN A 122 -4.47 -10.75 -4.42
N MET A 123 -5.44 -9.98 -3.92
CA MET A 123 -5.99 -8.82 -4.63
C MET A 123 -4.91 -7.74 -4.86
N THR A 124 -4.10 -7.43 -3.85
CA THR A 124 -3.01 -6.46 -3.97
C THR A 124 -1.98 -6.90 -5.02
N TYR A 125 -1.62 -8.19 -5.03
CA TYR A 125 -0.72 -8.73 -6.06
C TYR A 125 -1.33 -8.67 -7.45
N ASP A 126 -2.59 -9.07 -7.59
CA ASP A 126 -3.31 -9.01 -8.88
C ASP A 126 -3.40 -7.57 -9.40
N LEU A 127 -3.68 -6.61 -8.53
CA LEU A 127 -3.67 -5.18 -8.87
C LEU A 127 -2.30 -4.73 -9.40
N CYS A 128 -1.25 -4.97 -8.62
CA CYS A 128 0.10 -4.57 -8.98
C CYS A 128 0.56 -5.24 -10.28
N LYS A 129 0.36 -6.55 -10.40
CA LYS A 129 0.72 -7.32 -11.60
C LYS A 129 0.00 -6.82 -12.85
N SER A 130 -1.30 -6.57 -12.75
CA SER A 130 -2.11 -6.14 -13.90
C SER A 130 -1.72 -4.75 -14.39
N LEU A 131 -1.51 -3.81 -13.46
CA LEU A 131 -1.31 -2.39 -13.77
C LEU A 131 0.15 -1.97 -13.89
N LEU A 132 1.08 -2.70 -13.28
CA LEU A 132 2.50 -2.35 -13.29
C LEU A 132 3.36 -3.43 -13.97
N GLY A 133 2.82 -4.62 -14.20
CA GLY A 133 3.55 -5.78 -14.73
C GLY A 133 4.09 -6.69 -13.63
N GLU A 134 4.30 -7.97 -13.96
CA GLU A 134 4.75 -8.98 -13.00
C GLU A 134 6.15 -8.71 -12.45
N ASP A 135 7.04 -8.15 -13.29
CA ASP A 135 8.43 -7.85 -12.94
C ASP A 135 8.59 -6.56 -12.14
N HIS A 136 7.54 -5.78 -11.99
CA HIS A 136 7.61 -4.51 -11.29
C HIS A 136 7.82 -4.73 -9.79
N ILE A 137 8.62 -3.86 -9.17
CA ILE A 137 9.02 -4.00 -7.75
C ILE A 137 7.83 -4.04 -6.78
N ALA A 138 6.75 -3.30 -7.05
CA ALA A 138 5.51 -3.36 -6.29
C ALA A 138 4.84 -4.74 -6.39
N SER A 139 4.86 -5.38 -7.56
CA SER A 139 4.31 -6.72 -7.78
C SER A 139 5.12 -7.78 -7.02
N ILE A 140 6.44 -7.65 -7.04
CA ILE A 140 7.35 -8.53 -6.31
C ILE A 140 7.10 -8.41 -4.80
N MET A 141 6.98 -7.18 -4.27
CA MET A 141 6.67 -6.94 -2.85
C MET A 141 5.31 -7.48 -2.44
N ALA A 142 4.28 -7.29 -3.29
CA ALA A 142 2.94 -7.81 -3.01
C ALA A 142 2.89 -9.34 -2.98
N ARG A 143 3.72 -10.01 -3.82
CA ARG A 143 3.80 -11.47 -3.89
C ARG A 143 4.61 -12.08 -2.76
N TYR A 144 5.79 -11.53 -2.47
CA TYR A 144 6.82 -12.13 -1.59
C TYR A 144 7.04 -11.37 -0.29
N GLN A 145 6.27 -10.32 -0.03
CA GLN A 145 6.42 -9.33 1.03
C GLN A 145 7.58 -8.33 0.80
N PRO A 146 7.49 -7.13 1.41
CA PRO A 146 8.51 -6.08 1.26
C PRO A 146 9.92 -6.50 1.65
N TRP A 147 10.04 -7.40 2.64
CA TRP A 147 11.33 -7.91 3.12
C TRP A 147 12.12 -8.72 2.09
N ALA A 148 11.45 -9.26 1.09
CA ALA A 148 12.12 -9.95 -0.02
C ALA A 148 12.88 -8.97 -0.93
N VAL A 149 12.40 -7.72 -1.02
CA VAL A 149 13.00 -6.65 -1.83
C VAL A 149 13.91 -5.75 -0.99
N PHE A 150 13.53 -5.54 0.28
CA PHE A 150 14.23 -4.67 1.24
C PHE A 150 14.68 -5.47 2.46
N PRO A 151 15.71 -6.33 2.32
CA PRO A 151 16.17 -7.19 3.41
C PRO A 151 16.70 -6.40 4.62
N GLU A 152 17.11 -5.15 4.42
CA GLU A 152 17.49 -4.25 5.51
C GLU A 152 16.36 -3.96 6.51
N LEU A 153 15.12 -4.10 6.12
CA LEU A 153 13.98 -3.95 7.05
C LEU A 153 13.97 -5.05 8.11
N ASN A 154 14.50 -6.25 7.80
CA ASN A 154 14.64 -7.36 8.76
C ASN A 154 15.67 -7.07 9.86
N ILE A 155 16.73 -6.33 9.56
CA ILE A 155 17.78 -5.99 10.53
C ILE A 155 17.20 -5.12 11.65
N TYR A 156 16.25 -4.26 11.32
CA TYR A 156 15.59 -3.40 12.31
C TYR A 156 14.55 -4.13 13.17
N GLN A 157 14.06 -5.30 12.74
CA GLN A 157 13.19 -6.15 13.57
C GLN A 157 13.98 -6.76 14.74
N ASN A 158 15.17 -7.27 14.48
CA ASN A 158 15.98 -7.97 15.49
C ASN A 158 16.56 -7.06 16.58
N ASN A 159 16.77 -5.76 16.29
CA ASN A 159 17.33 -4.83 17.27
C ASN A 159 16.29 -4.29 18.28
N ASN A 160 15.01 -4.48 18.06
CA ASN A 160 13.95 -4.03 18.98
C ASN A 160 13.56 -5.07 20.04
N THR A 161 13.90 -6.34 19.88
CA THR A 161 13.62 -7.38 20.89
C THR A 161 14.43 -7.19 22.17
N ASN A 162 15.52 -6.40 22.13
CA ASN A 162 16.37 -6.10 23.29
C ASN A 162 16.01 -4.79 24.02
N ARG A 163 14.94 -4.08 23.62
CA ARG A 163 14.52 -2.80 24.24
C ARG A 163 13.06 -2.79 24.70
N THR A 164 12.54 -3.92 25.18
CA THR A 164 11.20 -4.00 25.78
C THR A 164 11.18 -3.52 27.23
N ASN A 165 11.49 -2.24 27.44
CA ASN A 165 11.15 -1.51 28.68
C ASN A 165 10.86 -0.05 28.31
N ILE A 166 9.86 0.18 27.46
CA ILE A 166 9.34 1.51 27.20
C ILE A 166 7.92 1.55 27.76
N SER A 167 7.75 2.34 28.81
CA SER A 167 6.50 2.63 29.48
C SER A 167 5.38 2.98 28.50
N ASN A 168 4.17 2.49 28.76
CA ASN A 168 2.93 2.67 28.00
C ASN A 168 2.46 4.14 27.82
N ASN A 169 3.25 5.13 28.21
CA ASN A 169 2.88 6.55 28.15
C ASN A 169 3.36 7.32 26.92
N SER A 170 3.99 6.65 25.93
CA SER A 170 4.51 7.34 24.74
C SER A 170 3.65 7.17 23.48
N PHE A 171 2.55 6.42 23.54
CA PHE A 171 1.71 6.15 22.37
C PHE A 171 0.92 7.37 21.86
N GLU A 172 0.57 8.30 22.73
CA GLU A 172 -0.31 9.43 22.38
C GLU A 172 0.39 10.64 21.71
N LYS A 173 1.73 10.70 21.68
CA LYS A 173 2.45 11.93 21.26
C LYS A 173 2.98 11.95 19.82
N ASN A 174 2.79 10.90 19.02
CA ASN A 174 3.45 10.80 17.71
C ASN A 174 2.48 10.58 16.53
N PHE A 175 1.30 11.19 16.58
CA PHE A 175 0.39 11.18 15.44
C PHE A 175 0.61 12.40 14.55
N GLU A 176 0.82 12.19 13.28
CA GLU A 176 0.72 13.23 12.26
C GLU A 176 -0.40 12.88 11.29
N ILE A 177 -1.46 13.69 11.29
CA ILE A 177 -2.54 13.58 10.31
C ILE A 177 -2.02 14.18 9.00
N VAL A 178 -1.81 13.33 8.00
CA VAL A 178 -1.22 13.75 6.72
C VAL A 178 -2.22 14.55 5.90
N LYS A 179 -3.49 14.17 5.91
CA LYS A 179 -4.65 14.91 5.36
C LYS A 179 -5.95 14.17 5.68
N ASN A 180 -7.04 14.93 5.84
CA ASN A 180 -8.39 14.40 5.67
C ASN A 180 -8.67 14.36 4.16
N PHE A 181 -8.74 13.18 3.58
CA PHE A 181 -8.91 13.00 2.14
C PHE A 181 -10.34 13.31 1.65
N ASP A 182 -11.32 13.44 2.57
CA ASP A 182 -12.64 13.96 2.26
C ASP A 182 -13.29 14.54 3.52
N LYS A 183 -13.95 15.70 3.37
CA LYS A 183 -14.74 16.34 4.43
C LYS A 183 -16.04 15.59 4.66
N ALA A 184 -16.03 14.47 5.35
CA ALA A 184 -17.28 13.90 5.87
C ALA A 184 -17.05 12.99 7.08
N THR A 185 -17.54 13.48 8.20
CA THR A 185 -18.01 12.78 9.40
C THR A 185 -17.00 12.07 10.31
N GLN A 186 -16.68 12.77 11.40
CA GLN A 186 -16.28 12.21 12.68
C GLN A 186 -17.39 11.29 13.22
N SER A 187 -17.10 10.02 13.43
CA SER A 187 -17.69 9.26 14.55
C SER A 187 -17.08 7.85 14.69
N TYR A 188 -16.69 7.57 15.95
CA TYR A 188 -16.48 6.29 16.63
C TYR A 188 -15.26 5.43 16.27
N ILE A 189 -14.29 5.53 17.17
CA ILE A 189 -13.13 4.65 17.29
C ILE A 189 -13.56 3.34 17.96
N HIS A 190 -13.43 2.20 17.26
CA HIS A 190 -13.29 0.89 17.90
C HIS A 190 -11.95 0.31 17.45
N LEU A 191 -11.00 0.30 18.38
CA LEU A 191 -9.66 -0.25 18.20
C LEU A 191 -9.76 -1.78 18.29
N ILE A 192 -9.65 -2.49 17.18
CA ILE A 192 -9.36 -3.93 17.20
C ILE A 192 -7.92 -4.08 16.73
N LEU A 193 -7.03 -4.25 17.71
CA LEU A 193 -5.67 -4.71 17.46
C LEU A 193 -5.76 -6.20 17.11
N LEU A 194 -5.61 -6.53 15.84
CA LEU A 194 -5.24 -7.87 15.43
C LEU A 194 -3.71 -7.97 15.57
N THR A 195 -3.28 -8.49 16.71
CA THR A 195 -1.92 -9.01 16.89
C THR A 195 -1.80 -10.31 16.11
N LEU A 196 -0.92 -10.33 15.11
CA LEU A 196 -0.31 -11.54 14.59
C LEU A 196 1.06 -11.73 15.24
#